data_fbbcfabab9e83f69f38aac542436a659
#
_entry.id   fbbcfabab9e83f69f38aac542436a659
#
_cell.length_a   1.000
_cell.length_b   1.000
_cell.length_c   1.000
_cell.angle_alpha   90.00
_cell.angle_beta   90.00
_cell.angle_gamma   90.00
#
_symmetry.space_group_name_H-M   'P 1'
#
loop_
_entity.id
_entity.type
_entity.pdbx_description
1 polymer ?
#
loop_
_entity_poly.entity_id
_entity_poly.type
_entity_poly.pdbx_seq_one_letter_code
_entity_poly.pdbx_strand_id
1 'polypeptide(L)'
;MKKIFFLFCCTFFIFSCKNEIVKEPKNLIERDKMIEIIYDLSVLEALKSQTMGQQANYPKPFEMIKEKYKIDSLTFVQNTQYYASDIKDYKKMYNEVNKKLVKESEKLNNENKEDPEDIEHDVAE
;
A
#
# COMPACT_ATOMS: atom_id res chain seq x y z
N MET A 1 31.55 34.02 20.16
CA MET A 1 30.17 34.35 19.75
C MET A 1 29.60 33.35 18.72
N LYS A 2 30.38 32.89 17.74
CA LYS A 2 29.90 31.89 16.76
C LYS A 2 29.48 30.55 17.39
N LYS A 3 30.15 30.10 18.43
CA LYS A 3 29.82 28.83 19.13
C LYS A 3 28.52 28.90 19.95
N ILE A 4 28.19 30.06 20.48
CA ILE A 4 26.95 30.29 21.25
C ILE A 4 25.74 30.34 20.29
N PHE A 5 25.92 30.91 19.09
CA PHE A 5 24.90 30.95 18.05
C PHE A 5 24.56 29.55 17.51
N PHE A 6 25.59 28.69 17.38
CA PHE A 6 25.42 27.30 16.95
C PHE A 6 24.67 26.45 17.99
N LEU A 7 24.95 26.67 19.26
CA LEU A 7 24.29 26.00 20.40
C LEU A 7 22.80 26.41 20.48
N PHE A 8 22.50 27.69 20.23
CA PHE A 8 21.14 28.22 20.23
C PHE A 8 20.31 27.68 19.04
N CYS A 9 20.92 27.47 17.88
CA CYS A 9 20.27 26.89 16.71
C CYS A 9 19.91 25.42 16.91
N CYS A 10 20.77 24.64 17.60
CA CYS A 10 20.52 23.22 17.88
C CYS A 10 19.36 22.99 18.89
N THR A 11 19.12 23.93 19.82
CA THR A 11 18.03 23.79 20.79
C THR A 11 16.65 24.03 20.18
N PHE A 12 16.54 24.73 19.05
CA PHE A 12 15.27 24.99 18.36
C PHE A 12 14.70 23.74 17.64
N PHE A 13 15.55 22.76 17.29
CA PHE A 13 15.12 21.56 16.58
C PHE A 13 14.44 20.49 17.45
N ILE A 14 14.51 20.61 18.79
CA ILE A 14 13.99 19.57 19.69
C ILE A 14 12.49 19.76 20.02
N PHE A 15 11.87 20.87 19.65
CA PHE A 15 10.46 21.17 19.98
C PHE A 15 9.45 20.80 18.87
N SER A 16 9.86 20.12 17.80
CA SER A 16 9.01 19.89 16.63
C SER A 16 8.20 18.57 16.64
N CYS A 17 8.22 17.78 17.72
CA CYS A 17 7.34 16.61 17.83
C CYS A 17 6.10 16.97 18.66
N LYS A 18 5.12 17.61 18.06
CA LYS A 18 3.73 17.57 18.55
C LYS A 18 3.14 16.22 18.13
N ASN A 19 2.97 15.32 19.07
CA ASN A 19 2.08 14.19 18.93
C ASN A 19 0.64 14.74 18.86
N GLU A 20 0.18 15.09 17.66
CA GLU A 20 -1.23 15.35 17.46
C GLU A 20 -1.96 14.02 17.67
N ILE A 21 -2.83 13.98 18.67
CA ILE A 21 -3.75 12.86 18.88
C ILE A 21 -4.69 12.86 17.68
N VAL A 22 -4.46 11.94 16.75
CA VAL A 22 -5.31 11.78 15.58
C VAL A 22 -6.65 11.26 16.06
N LYS A 23 -7.69 12.08 15.89
CA LYS A 23 -9.05 11.69 16.27
C LYS A 23 -9.59 10.66 15.30
N GLU A 24 -10.40 9.74 15.82
CA GLU A 24 -11.14 8.79 15.00
C GLU A 24 -12.00 9.53 13.97
N PRO A 25 -11.89 9.17 12.67
CA PRO A 25 -12.68 9.79 11.63
C PRO A 25 -14.16 9.45 11.76
N LYS A 26 -15.04 10.36 11.36
CA LYS A 26 -16.50 10.14 11.40
C LYS A 26 -16.93 8.92 10.57
N ASN A 27 -16.25 8.70 9.46
CA ASN A 27 -16.48 7.56 8.56
C ASN A 27 -15.28 6.60 8.71
N LEU A 28 -15.22 5.90 9.83
CA LEU A 28 -14.17 4.91 10.07
C LEU A 28 -14.33 3.74 9.10
N ILE A 29 -13.27 3.45 8.35
CA ILE A 29 -13.16 2.25 7.54
C ILE A 29 -12.74 1.12 8.47
N GLU A 30 -13.48 0.01 8.48
CA GLU A 30 -13.11 -1.15 9.28
C GLU A 30 -11.71 -1.64 8.93
N ARG A 31 -10.98 -2.14 9.94
CA ARG A 31 -9.58 -2.56 9.84
C ARG A 31 -9.36 -3.56 8.70
N ASP A 32 -10.19 -4.57 8.60
CA ASP A 32 -10.05 -5.60 7.58
C ASP A 32 -10.27 -5.04 6.17
N LYS A 33 -11.24 -4.14 6.03
CA LYS A 33 -11.48 -3.42 4.78
C LYS A 33 -10.31 -2.51 4.42
N MET A 34 -9.68 -1.87 5.40
CA MET A 34 -8.49 -1.06 5.18
C MET A 34 -7.31 -1.92 4.70
N ILE A 35 -7.13 -3.12 5.26
CA ILE A 35 -6.13 -4.11 4.80
C ILE A 35 -6.39 -4.52 3.34
N GLU A 36 -7.64 -4.73 2.95
CA GLU A 36 -7.99 -5.05 1.56
C GLU A 36 -7.65 -3.91 0.60
N ILE A 37 -7.94 -2.67 0.99
CA ILE A 37 -7.61 -1.49 0.18
C ILE A 37 -6.09 -1.37 0.01
N ILE A 38 -5.33 -1.55 1.09
CA ILE A 38 -3.85 -1.49 1.04
C ILE A 38 -3.30 -2.62 0.16
N TYR A 39 -3.88 -3.82 0.25
CA TYR A 39 -3.52 -4.94 -0.61
C TYR A 39 -3.74 -4.61 -2.09
N ASP A 40 -4.91 -4.14 -2.47
CA ASP A 40 -5.21 -3.77 -3.86
C ASP A 40 -4.30 -2.66 -4.40
N LEU A 41 -4.01 -1.66 -3.55
CA LEU A 41 -3.05 -0.61 -3.91
C LEU A 41 -1.64 -1.17 -4.13
N SER A 42 -1.22 -2.13 -3.33
CA SER A 42 0.08 -2.79 -3.46
C SER A 42 0.16 -3.61 -4.75
N VAL A 43 -0.91 -4.32 -5.12
CA VAL A 43 -1.01 -5.05 -6.39
C VAL A 43 -0.97 -4.07 -7.57
N LEU A 44 -1.75 -2.99 -7.52
CA LEU A 44 -1.77 -1.98 -8.57
C LEU A 44 -0.39 -1.35 -8.78
N GLU A 45 0.34 -1.05 -7.70
CA GLU A 45 1.69 -0.50 -7.76
C GLU A 45 2.69 -1.50 -8.35
N ALA A 46 2.60 -2.78 -7.97
CA ALA A 46 3.42 -3.84 -8.53
C ALA A 46 3.21 -3.99 -10.04
N LEU A 47 1.95 -4.00 -10.50
CA LEU A 47 1.60 -4.08 -11.92
C LEU A 47 2.16 -2.88 -12.69
N LYS A 48 2.02 -1.67 -12.17
CA LYS A 48 2.59 -0.47 -12.78
C LYS A 48 4.11 -0.53 -12.89
N SER A 49 4.78 -1.04 -11.86
CA SER A 49 6.24 -1.14 -11.86
C SER A 49 6.77 -2.16 -12.88
N GLN A 50 6.04 -3.27 -13.09
CA GLN A 50 6.41 -4.29 -14.07
C GLN A 50 6.19 -3.85 -15.52
N THR A 51 5.22 -2.96 -15.75
CA THR A 51 4.85 -2.50 -17.10
C THR A 51 5.42 -1.12 -17.43
N MET A 52 6.42 -0.64 -16.70
CA MET A 52 7.13 0.61 -17.00
C MET A 52 7.71 0.54 -18.43
N GLY A 53 7.15 1.36 -19.32
CA GLY A 53 7.52 1.39 -20.74
C GLY A 53 6.51 0.73 -21.69
N GLN A 54 5.50 0.03 -21.20
CA GLN A 54 4.36 -0.45 -21.99
C GLN A 54 3.17 0.52 -21.82
N GLN A 55 2.40 0.73 -22.88
CA GLN A 55 1.19 1.59 -22.85
C GLN A 55 0.03 0.88 -22.12
N ALA A 56 0.24 0.46 -20.88
CA ALA A 56 -0.83 -0.11 -20.07
C ALA A 56 -1.56 1.02 -19.32
N ASN A 57 -2.84 1.15 -19.56
CA ASN A 57 -3.69 2.17 -18.94
C ASN A 57 -4.23 1.63 -17.60
N TYR A 58 -3.52 1.90 -16.51
CA TYR A 58 -3.97 1.55 -15.16
C TYR A 58 -4.78 2.69 -14.54
N PRO A 59 -5.81 2.39 -13.74
CA PRO A 59 -6.56 3.40 -13.03
C PRO A 59 -5.66 4.14 -12.04
N LYS A 60 -6.01 5.38 -11.72
CA LYS A 60 -5.37 6.09 -10.63
C LYS A 60 -5.78 5.47 -9.29
N PRO A 61 -4.90 5.44 -8.27
CA PRO A 61 -5.19 4.81 -6.98
C PRO A 61 -6.51 5.27 -6.35
N PHE A 62 -6.77 6.57 -6.33
CA PHE A 62 -8.01 7.10 -5.75
C PHE A 62 -9.26 6.83 -6.59
N GLU A 63 -9.13 6.72 -7.90
CA GLU A 63 -10.23 6.32 -8.79
C GLU A 63 -10.61 4.86 -8.51
N MET A 64 -9.63 3.97 -8.39
CA MET A 64 -9.86 2.57 -8.02
C MET A 64 -10.55 2.44 -6.66
N ILE A 65 -10.09 3.16 -5.63
CA ILE A 65 -10.71 3.14 -4.30
C ILE A 65 -12.15 3.62 -4.36
N LYS A 66 -12.41 4.71 -5.08
CA LYS A 66 -13.76 5.28 -5.24
C LYS A 66 -14.69 4.32 -5.97
N GLU A 67 -14.23 3.69 -7.03
CA GLU A 67 -15.04 2.77 -7.84
C GLU A 67 -15.31 1.44 -7.13
N LYS A 68 -14.28 0.82 -6.57
CA LYS A 68 -14.39 -0.51 -5.95
C LYS A 68 -15.01 -0.47 -4.57
N TYR A 69 -14.60 0.47 -3.73
CA TYR A 69 -14.95 0.52 -2.31
C TYR A 69 -16.00 1.58 -1.97
N LYS A 70 -16.35 2.47 -2.93
CA LYS A 70 -17.26 3.61 -2.74
C LYS A 70 -16.79 4.57 -1.65
N ILE A 71 -15.47 4.71 -1.51
CA ILE A 71 -14.79 5.57 -0.53
C ILE A 71 -14.15 6.72 -1.30
N ASP A 72 -14.41 7.94 -0.87
CA ASP A 72 -13.75 9.13 -1.42
C ASP A 72 -12.32 9.28 -0.88
N SER A 73 -11.52 10.06 -1.60
CA SER A 73 -10.10 10.26 -1.26
C SER A 73 -9.88 10.89 0.11
N LEU A 74 -10.76 11.81 0.54
CA LEU A 74 -10.64 12.45 1.85
C LEU A 74 -10.87 11.46 2.99
N THR A 75 -11.93 10.66 2.89
CA THR A 75 -12.24 9.59 3.85
C THR A 75 -11.08 8.60 3.92
N PHE A 76 -10.53 8.18 2.78
CA PHE A 76 -9.39 7.27 2.76
C PHE A 76 -8.15 7.87 3.45
N VAL A 77 -7.79 9.11 3.13
CA VAL A 77 -6.63 9.79 3.73
C VAL A 77 -6.80 9.95 5.25
N GLN A 78 -7.98 10.37 5.73
CA GLN A 78 -8.25 10.49 7.17
C GLN A 78 -8.11 9.15 7.91
N ASN A 79 -8.59 8.07 7.31
CA ASN A 79 -8.46 6.73 7.87
C ASN A 79 -7.01 6.24 7.85
N THR A 80 -6.27 6.52 6.78
CA THR A 80 -4.84 6.20 6.73
C THR A 80 -4.06 6.90 7.84
N GLN A 81 -4.33 8.19 8.08
CA GLN A 81 -3.71 8.94 9.18
C GLN A 81 -4.09 8.38 10.55
N TYR A 82 -5.36 8.01 10.74
CA TYR A 82 -5.84 7.41 11.98
C TYR A 82 -5.13 6.08 12.28
N TYR A 83 -5.10 5.14 11.35
CA TYR A 83 -4.41 3.88 11.52
C TYR A 83 -2.90 4.05 11.68
N ALA A 84 -2.28 4.96 10.95
CA ALA A 84 -0.85 5.26 11.04
C ALA A 84 -0.46 5.91 12.39
N SER A 85 -1.41 6.47 13.14
CA SER A 85 -1.14 7.02 14.48
C SER A 85 -0.80 5.93 15.51
N ASP A 86 -1.29 4.70 15.34
CA ASP A 86 -0.82 3.52 16.07
C ASP A 86 0.18 2.73 15.22
N ILE A 87 1.45 3.07 15.34
CA ILE A 87 2.53 2.45 14.56
C ILE A 87 2.59 0.93 14.73
N LYS A 88 2.25 0.41 15.93
CA LYS A 88 2.30 -1.03 16.20
C LYS A 88 1.20 -1.77 15.45
N ASP A 89 -0.02 -1.27 15.48
CA ASP A 89 -1.14 -1.89 14.76
C ASP A 89 -1.00 -1.69 13.25
N TYR A 90 -0.59 -0.51 12.81
CA TYR A 90 -0.32 -0.23 11.40
C TYR A 90 0.72 -1.19 10.80
N LYS A 91 1.79 -1.48 11.55
CA LYS A 91 2.78 -2.48 11.16
C LYS A 91 2.21 -3.89 11.05
N LYS A 92 1.27 -4.28 11.94
CA LYS A 92 0.56 -5.56 11.84
C LYS A 92 -0.31 -5.62 10.58
N MET A 93 -1.03 -4.54 10.26
CA MET A 93 -1.82 -4.45 9.03
C MET A 93 -0.97 -4.71 7.78
N TYR A 94 0.19 -4.06 7.67
CA TYR A 94 1.11 -4.30 6.56
C TYR A 94 1.68 -5.72 6.53
N ASN A 95 1.93 -6.33 7.67
CA ASN A 95 2.34 -7.74 7.73
C ASN A 95 1.23 -8.66 7.21
N GLU A 96 -0.03 -8.36 7.49
CA GLU A 96 -1.18 -9.11 6.95
C GLU A 96 -1.31 -8.92 5.43
N VAL A 97 -1.12 -7.69 4.93
CA VAL A 97 -1.05 -7.42 3.49
C VAL A 97 0.06 -8.26 2.83
N ASN A 98 1.27 -8.25 3.39
CA ASN A 98 2.39 -9.03 2.86
C ASN A 98 2.09 -10.53 2.82
N LYS A 99 1.48 -11.08 3.87
CA LYS A 99 1.06 -12.50 3.89
C LYS A 99 0.06 -12.82 2.78
N LYS A 100 -0.90 -11.92 2.50
CA LYS A 100 -1.85 -12.07 1.40
C LYS A 100 -1.13 -12.06 0.05
N LEU A 101 -0.20 -11.12 -0.16
CA LEU A 101 0.57 -11.01 -1.40
C LEU A 101 1.42 -12.26 -1.66
N VAL A 102 2.12 -12.77 -0.65
CA VAL A 102 2.93 -13.99 -0.75
C VAL A 102 2.05 -15.19 -1.09
N LYS A 103 0.93 -15.37 -0.38
CA LYS A 103 -0.01 -16.47 -0.64
C LYS A 103 -0.56 -16.45 -2.06
N GLU A 104 -0.86 -15.27 -2.59
CA GLU A 104 -1.37 -15.13 -3.96
C GLU A 104 -0.29 -15.42 -5.00
N SER A 105 0.93 -14.93 -4.77
CA SER A 105 2.06 -15.23 -5.65
C SER A 105 2.42 -16.72 -5.70
N GLU A 106 2.31 -17.42 -4.57
CA GLU A 106 2.53 -18.88 -4.50
C GLU A 106 1.46 -19.65 -5.28
N LYS A 107 0.19 -19.23 -5.20
CA LYS A 107 -0.88 -19.86 -6.01
C LYS A 107 -0.63 -19.69 -7.49
N LEU A 108 -0.36 -18.46 -7.96
CA LEU A 108 -0.08 -18.19 -9.37
C LEU A 108 1.13 -18.98 -9.89
N ASN A 109 2.18 -19.13 -9.06
CA ASN A 109 3.34 -19.93 -9.42
C ASN A 109 3.05 -21.45 -9.49
N ASN A 110 2.11 -21.94 -8.69
CA ASN A 110 1.72 -23.36 -8.72
C ASN A 110 0.80 -23.63 -9.92
N GLU A 111 -0.17 -22.76 -10.19
CA GLU A 111 -1.04 -22.87 -11.37
C GLU A 111 -0.24 -22.85 -12.68
N ASN A 112 0.81 -22.02 -12.78
CA ASN A 112 1.71 -22.01 -13.94
C ASN A 112 2.62 -23.23 -14.07
N LYS A 113 2.70 -24.09 -13.04
CA LYS A 113 3.49 -25.35 -13.08
C LYS A 113 2.65 -26.58 -13.42
N GLU A 114 1.32 -26.47 -13.33
CA GLU A 114 0.41 -27.58 -13.62
C GLU A 114 -0.02 -27.66 -15.09
N ASP A 115 0.46 -26.77 -15.96
CA ASP A 115 0.16 -26.79 -17.40
C ASP A 115 1.44 -26.95 -18.26
N PRO A 116 2.08 -28.14 -18.28
CA PRO A 116 3.15 -28.46 -19.22
C PRO A 116 2.67 -29.31 -20.41
N GLU A 117 1.38 -29.47 -20.63
CA GLU A 117 0.85 -30.32 -21.69
C GLU A 117 0.01 -29.53 -22.70
N ASP A 118 0.66 -28.75 -23.59
CA ASP A 118 0.10 -28.42 -24.92
C ASP A 118 1.15 -27.75 -25.85
N ILE A 119 2.41 -28.18 -25.78
CA ILE A 119 3.38 -27.85 -26.83
C ILE A 119 4.04 -29.15 -27.32
N GLU A 120 3.23 -30.04 -27.88
CA GLU A 120 3.74 -31.08 -28.76
C GLU A 120 2.67 -31.43 -29.79
N HIS A 121 2.96 -31.13 -31.00
CA HIS A 121 2.44 -31.51 -32.29
C HIS A 121 1.97 -30.33 -33.16
N ASP A 122 2.94 -29.79 -33.90
CA ASP A 122 2.80 -29.64 -35.34
C ASP A 122 4.16 -29.33 -35.98
N VAL A 123 5.01 -30.38 -36.04
CA VAL A 123 6.10 -30.42 -37.03
C VAL A 123 6.13 -31.82 -37.61
N ALA A 124 5.29 -32.08 -38.58
CA ALA A 124 5.50 -33.19 -39.51
C ALA A 124 4.71 -32.94 -40.81
N GLU A 125 5.48 -32.87 -41.87
CA GLU A 125 5.21 -32.97 -43.33
C GLU A 125 5.18 -31.67 -44.10
#